data_0e68cd38f397992ec54850715787f18a
#
_entry.id   0e68cd38f397992ec54850715787f18a
#
_cell.length_a   1.000
_cell.length_b   1.000
_cell.length_c   1.000
_cell.angle_alpha   90.00
_cell.angle_beta   90.00
_cell.angle_gamma   90.00
#
_symmetry.space_group_name_H-M   'P 1'
#
loop_
_entity.id
_entity.type
_entity.pdbx_description
1 polymer ?
#
loop_
_entity_poly.entity_id
_entity_poly.type
_entity_poly.pdbx_seq_one_letter_code
_entity_poly.pdbx_strand_id
1 'polypeptide(L)'
;MSSNTKAFEDKMKSAVEHLERELKTVRAGRANPGVLDKVTVDYYGSPTPIQQVASVAVSEARTLTITPWDRTLLRAISKAILASDVGITPIDDGQTIRLNFPAPTEERRKQLAKEVSKLGEDAKVATRNIRREAMDKAKAMKKTGELTEDTQKTMEEDVQKLTDKYIKIIDAAVEEKQKEIMSV
;
A
#
# COMPACT_ATOMS: atom_id res chain seq x y z
N MET A 1 3.00 -26.61 -15.04
CA MET A 1 1.74 -26.11 -14.47
C MET A 1 0.63 -26.32 -15.47
N SER A 2 -0.44 -26.98 -15.08
CA SER A 2 -1.61 -27.24 -15.92
C SER A 2 -2.35 -25.90 -16.17
N SER A 3 -2.96 -25.73 -17.34
CA SER A 3 -3.82 -24.59 -17.68
C SER A 3 -4.91 -24.37 -16.62
N ASN A 4 -5.32 -25.42 -15.93
CA ASN A 4 -6.38 -25.40 -14.92
C ASN A 4 -5.96 -24.74 -13.59
N THR A 5 -4.65 -24.70 -13.27
CA THR A 5 -4.15 -24.08 -12.03
C THR A 5 -3.83 -22.60 -12.20
N LYS A 6 -3.58 -22.15 -13.44
CA LYS A 6 -3.21 -20.75 -13.75
C LYS A 6 -4.28 -19.75 -13.30
N ALA A 7 -5.56 -20.04 -13.56
CA ALA A 7 -6.66 -19.14 -13.15
C ALA A 7 -6.72 -18.94 -11.62
N PHE A 8 -6.37 -19.96 -10.84
CA PHE A 8 -6.32 -19.86 -9.38
C PHE A 8 -5.07 -19.14 -8.91
N GLU A 9 -3.93 -19.33 -9.59
CA GLU A 9 -2.73 -18.55 -9.33
C GLU A 9 -2.98 -17.05 -9.57
N ASP A 10 -3.64 -16.68 -10.67
CA ASP A 10 -4.00 -15.28 -10.96
C ASP A 10 -4.91 -14.68 -9.88
N LYS A 11 -5.88 -15.45 -9.36
CA LYS A 11 -6.73 -15.02 -8.24
C LYS A 11 -5.90 -14.81 -6.96
N MET A 12 -4.98 -15.72 -6.63
CA MET A 12 -4.10 -15.59 -5.45
C MET A 12 -3.17 -14.37 -5.59
N LYS A 13 -2.64 -14.15 -6.80
CA LYS A 13 -1.83 -12.96 -7.11
C LYS A 13 -2.63 -11.69 -6.90
N SER A 14 -3.86 -11.62 -7.40
CA SER A 14 -4.74 -10.46 -7.20
C SER A 14 -5.04 -10.19 -5.71
N ALA A 15 -5.17 -11.24 -4.89
CA ALA A 15 -5.34 -11.09 -3.45
C ALA A 15 -4.10 -10.47 -2.78
N VAL A 16 -2.89 -10.86 -3.21
CA VAL A 16 -1.63 -10.24 -2.72
C VAL A 16 -1.51 -8.80 -3.20
N GLU A 17 -1.80 -8.51 -4.46
CA GLU A 17 -1.78 -7.14 -5.00
C GLU A 17 -2.79 -6.22 -4.28
N HIS A 18 -3.93 -6.77 -3.86
CA HIS A 18 -4.89 -6.05 -3.03
C HIS A 18 -4.28 -5.73 -1.67
N LEU A 19 -3.70 -6.72 -0.98
CA LEU A 19 -3.01 -6.51 0.29
C LEU A 19 -1.92 -5.44 0.18
N GLU A 20 -1.07 -5.50 -0.86
CA GLU A 20 -0.02 -4.50 -1.07
C GLU A 20 -0.56 -3.08 -1.22
N ARG A 21 -1.70 -2.92 -1.92
CA ARG A 21 -2.39 -1.63 -2.03
C ARG A 21 -2.90 -1.15 -0.66
N GLU A 22 -3.55 -2.02 0.10
CA GLU A 22 -4.02 -1.70 1.45
C GLU A 22 -2.86 -1.34 2.39
N LEU A 23 -1.75 -2.09 2.36
CA LEU A 23 -0.57 -1.79 3.16
C LEU A 23 0.05 -0.42 2.82
N LYS A 24 -0.04 0.04 1.57
CA LYS A 24 0.41 1.38 1.16
C LYS A 24 -0.46 2.49 1.77
N THR A 25 -1.72 2.24 2.05
CA THR A 25 -2.61 3.22 2.70
C THR A 25 -2.31 3.39 4.18
N VAL A 26 -1.74 2.36 4.83
CA VAL A 26 -1.34 2.41 6.23
C VAL A 26 -0.11 3.31 6.39
N ARG A 27 -0.36 4.55 6.85
CA ARG A 27 0.68 5.57 7.03
C ARG A 27 1.34 5.42 8.40
N ALA A 28 2.60 5.05 8.40
CA ALA A 28 3.42 4.88 9.62
C ALA A 28 4.08 6.18 10.12
N GLY A 29 3.49 7.36 9.84
CA GLY A 29 4.09 8.65 10.18
C GLY A 29 5.22 9.11 9.23
N ARG A 30 5.48 8.37 8.14
CA ARG A 30 6.42 8.82 7.11
C ARG A 30 5.86 9.97 6.28
N ALA A 31 6.73 10.88 5.88
CA ALA A 31 6.39 11.95 4.95
C ALA A 31 5.93 11.37 3.61
N ASN A 32 4.77 11.81 3.13
CA ASN A 32 4.19 11.39 1.86
C ASN A 32 3.80 12.60 1.03
N PRO A 33 4.37 12.79 -0.17
CA PRO A 33 3.98 13.88 -1.08
C PRO A 33 2.49 13.93 -1.40
N GLY A 34 1.80 12.79 -1.41
CA GLY A 34 0.37 12.70 -1.69
C GLY A 34 -0.55 13.44 -0.71
N VAL A 35 -0.05 13.91 0.44
CA VAL A 35 -0.83 14.78 1.34
C VAL A 35 -1.09 16.17 0.72
N LEU A 36 -0.30 16.55 -0.29
CA LEU A 36 -0.40 17.82 -0.99
C LEU A 36 -1.23 17.75 -2.27
N ASP A 37 -1.71 16.57 -2.70
CA ASP A 37 -2.42 16.38 -3.97
C ASP A 37 -3.69 17.26 -4.09
N LYS A 38 -4.32 17.57 -2.95
CA LYS A 38 -5.53 18.39 -2.88
C LYS A 38 -5.25 19.87 -2.59
N VAL A 39 -3.99 20.23 -2.34
CA VAL A 39 -3.62 21.60 -1.98
C VAL A 39 -3.31 22.38 -3.24
N THR A 40 -4.05 23.46 -3.46
CA THR A 40 -3.87 24.36 -4.59
C THR A 40 -3.40 25.72 -4.12
N VAL A 41 -2.59 26.37 -4.94
CA VAL A 41 -2.07 27.73 -4.75
C VAL A 41 -2.59 28.62 -5.86
N ASP A 42 -2.91 29.85 -5.54
CA ASP A 42 -3.20 30.85 -6.56
C ASP A 42 -1.91 31.19 -7.32
N TYR A 43 -1.87 30.81 -8.58
CA TYR A 43 -0.79 31.10 -9.50
C TYR A 43 -1.33 31.91 -10.66
N TYR A 44 -1.03 33.22 -10.67
CA TYR A 44 -1.54 34.20 -11.64
C TYR A 44 -3.07 34.19 -11.79
N GLY A 45 -3.80 34.10 -10.66
CA GLY A 45 -5.26 34.12 -10.65
C GLY A 45 -5.92 32.76 -10.98
N SER A 46 -5.12 31.69 -11.09
CA SER A 46 -5.62 30.33 -11.33
C SER A 46 -5.22 29.37 -10.21
N PRO A 47 -6.16 28.59 -9.63
CA PRO A 47 -5.84 27.60 -8.61
C PRO A 47 -5.03 26.47 -9.24
N THR A 48 -3.76 26.37 -8.87
CA THR A 48 -2.80 25.41 -9.43
C THR A 48 -2.30 24.46 -8.34
N PRO A 49 -2.25 23.14 -8.59
CA PRO A 49 -1.68 22.17 -7.64
C PRO A 49 -0.24 22.50 -7.29
N ILE A 50 0.15 22.35 -6.01
CA ILE A 50 1.51 22.65 -5.53
C ILE A 50 2.58 21.93 -6.35
N GLN A 51 2.32 20.69 -6.76
CA GLN A 51 3.27 19.88 -7.55
C GLN A 51 3.57 20.44 -8.94
N GLN A 52 2.76 21.38 -9.45
CA GLN A 52 2.98 22.04 -10.74
C GLN A 52 3.81 23.33 -10.60
N VAL A 53 3.94 23.88 -9.41
CA VAL A 53 4.67 25.15 -9.15
C VAL A 53 5.88 24.96 -8.25
N ALA A 54 6.07 23.76 -7.71
CA ALA A 54 7.16 23.42 -6.80
C ALA A 54 7.60 21.96 -6.96
N SER A 55 8.87 21.69 -6.69
CA SER A 55 9.36 20.34 -6.49
C SER A 55 9.04 19.88 -5.06
N VAL A 56 8.45 18.69 -4.92
CA VAL A 56 8.12 18.08 -3.63
C VAL A 56 8.94 16.83 -3.46
N ALA A 57 9.81 16.81 -2.45
CA ALA A 57 10.69 15.69 -2.18
C ALA A 57 10.64 15.28 -0.70
N VAL A 58 10.81 13.99 -0.44
CA VAL A 58 11.05 13.46 0.91
C VAL A 58 12.53 13.62 1.20
N SER A 59 12.90 14.56 2.09
CA SER A 59 14.30 14.80 2.46
C SER A 59 14.77 13.90 3.60
N GLU A 60 13.88 13.57 4.51
CA GLU A 60 14.10 12.66 5.63
C GLU A 60 12.85 11.79 5.83
N ALA A 61 12.94 10.74 6.63
CA ALA A 61 11.84 9.79 6.83
C ALA A 61 10.49 10.47 7.17
N ARG A 62 10.53 11.64 7.82
CA ARG A 62 9.36 12.39 8.28
C ARG A 62 9.35 13.86 7.84
N THR A 63 10.21 14.25 6.91
CA THR A 63 10.29 15.63 6.42
C THR A 63 10.03 15.69 4.94
N LEU A 64 8.99 16.43 4.55
CA LEU A 64 8.74 16.83 3.18
C LEU A 64 9.35 18.20 2.94
N THR A 65 10.15 18.32 1.88
CA THR A 65 10.70 19.58 1.42
C THR A 65 10.02 20.00 0.13
N ILE A 66 9.45 21.19 0.13
CA ILE A 66 8.79 21.83 -1.02
C ILE A 66 9.69 22.96 -1.48
N THR A 67 10.20 22.84 -2.69
CA THR A 67 11.07 23.87 -3.32
C THR A 67 10.32 24.51 -4.48
N PRO A 68 9.77 25.73 -4.32
CA PRO A 68 9.10 26.42 -5.41
C PRO A 68 10.10 26.80 -6.49
N TRP A 69 9.66 26.77 -7.73
CA TRP A 69 10.46 27.27 -8.85
C TRP A 69 10.54 28.81 -8.84
N ASP A 70 9.52 29.47 -8.32
CA ASP A 70 9.49 30.90 -8.07
C ASP A 70 9.40 31.17 -6.55
N ARG A 71 10.41 31.82 -6.00
CA ARG A 71 10.50 32.14 -4.55
C ARG A 71 9.37 33.06 -4.07
N THR A 72 8.76 33.82 -4.96
CA THR A 72 7.62 34.69 -4.60
C THR A 72 6.41 33.90 -4.14
N LEU A 73 6.32 32.62 -4.54
CA LEU A 73 5.24 31.69 -4.15
C LEU A 73 5.39 31.08 -2.74
N LEU A 74 6.54 31.21 -2.09
CA LEU A 74 6.77 30.62 -0.77
C LEU A 74 5.66 30.95 0.22
N ARG A 75 5.31 32.24 0.34
CA ARG A 75 4.26 32.68 1.27
C ARG A 75 2.88 32.16 0.85
N ALA A 76 2.58 32.14 -0.43
CA ALA A 76 1.30 31.63 -0.96
C ALA A 76 1.16 30.13 -0.70
N ILE A 77 2.21 29.36 -0.93
CA ILE A 77 2.25 27.91 -0.68
C ILE A 77 2.10 27.64 0.83
N SER A 78 2.86 28.35 1.67
CA SER A 78 2.77 28.21 3.13
C SER A 78 1.37 28.49 3.65
N LYS A 79 0.74 29.57 3.14
CA LYS A 79 -0.64 29.92 3.50
C LYS A 79 -1.66 28.88 3.02
N ALA A 80 -1.50 28.37 1.81
CA ALA A 80 -2.38 27.32 1.26
C ALA A 80 -2.30 26.02 2.08
N ILE A 81 -1.09 25.63 2.51
CA ILE A 81 -0.89 24.45 3.36
C ILE A 81 -1.53 24.66 4.74
N LEU A 82 -1.37 25.83 5.35
CA LEU A 82 -2.00 26.16 6.64
C LEU A 82 -3.54 26.16 6.57
N ALA A 83 -4.10 26.56 5.44
CA ALA A 83 -5.55 26.57 5.21
C ALA A 83 -6.11 25.20 4.83
N SER A 84 -5.26 24.22 4.56
CA SER A 84 -5.65 22.86 4.15
C SER A 84 -5.80 21.91 5.30
N ASP A 85 -6.39 20.73 5.04
CA ASP A 85 -6.57 19.65 6.02
C ASP A 85 -5.27 18.84 6.29
N VAL A 86 -4.12 19.31 5.81
CA VAL A 86 -2.83 18.62 6.02
C VAL A 86 -2.47 18.54 7.50
N GLY A 87 -2.86 19.54 8.30
CA GLY A 87 -2.70 19.54 9.76
C GLY A 87 -1.25 19.66 10.25
N ILE A 88 -0.33 20.08 9.38
CA ILE A 88 1.09 20.26 9.69
C ILE A 88 1.48 21.70 9.42
N THR A 89 2.14 22.32 10.39
CA THR A 89 2.63 23.69 10.25
C THR A 89 3.85 23.73 9.32
N PRO A 90 3.79 24.45 8.21
CA PRO A 90 4.93 24.61 7.32
C PRO A 90 6.01 25.50 7.97
N ILE A 91 7.27 25.12 7.81
CA ILE A 91 8.45 25.88 8.22
C ILE A 91 9.09 26.43 6.95
N ASP A 92 9.11 27.76 6.82
CA ASP A 92 9.71 28.48 5.70
C ASP A 92 11.13 28.92 6.09
N ASP A 93 12.13 28.51 5.32
CA ASP A 93 13.54 28.89 5.50
C ASP A 93 14.01 29.96 4.49
N GLY A 94 13.08 30.58 3.76
CA GLY A 94 13.33 31.62 2.74
C GLY A 94 13.72 31.05 1.36
N GLN A 95 13.89 29.75 1.23
CA GLN A 95 14.18 29.06 -0.04
C GLN A 95 13.26 27.85 -0.26
N THR A 96 12.95 27.15 0.82
CA THR A 96 12.13 25.93 0.81
C THR A 96 11.13 25.96 1.96
N ILE A 97 10.07 25.20 1.82
CA ILE A 97 9.10 24.94 2.88
C ILE A 97 9.28 23.51 3.34
N ARG A 98 9.46 23.33 4.66
CA ARG A 98 9.57 22.00 5.27
C ARG A 98 8.31 21.66 6.04
N LEU A 99 7.80 20.46 5.82
CA LEU A 99 6.69 19.87 6.59
C LEU A 99 7.24 18.74 7.43
N ASN A 100 7.29 18.92 8.74
CA ASN A 100 7.75 17.90 9.68
C ASN A 100 6.56 17.11 10.20
N PHE A 101 6.46 15.85 9.79
CA PHE A 101 5.44 14.93 10.27
C PHE A 101 5.78 14.48 11.69
N PRO A 102 4.85 14.61 12.66
CA PRO A 102 5.11 14.15 14.02
C PRO A 102 5.33 12.64 14.05
N ALA A 103 6.24 12.17 14.91
CA ALA A 103 6.41 10.75 15.15
C ALA A 103 5.10 10.17 15.73
N PRO A 104 4.63 9.02 15.25
CA PRO A 104 3.50 8.34 15.86
C PRO A 104 3.88 7.91 17.29
N THR A 105 2.94 8.04 18.21
CA THR A 105 3.12 7.54 19.57
C THR A 105 3.32 6.02 19.56
N GLU A 106 3.91 5.45 20.61
CA GLU A 106 4.07 4.00 20.74
C GLU A 106 2.73 3.26 20.67
N GLU A 107 1.71 3.84 21.29
CA GLU A 107 0.34 3.31 21.25
C GLU A 107 -0.19 3.29 19.81
N ARG A 108 0.00 4.37 19.04
CA ARG A 108 -0.42 4.45 17.64
C ARG A 108 0.33 3.45 16.77
N ARG A 109 1.63 3.24 16.99
CA ARG A 109 2.40 2.20 16.29
C ARG A 109 1.85 0.80 16.57
N LYS A 110 1.51 0.49 17.83
CA LYS A 110 0.89 -0.79 18.20
C LYS A 110 -0.47 -0.99 17.52
N GLN A 111 -1.29 0.07 17.42
CA GLN A 111 -2.57 0.03 16.71
C GLN A 111 -2.37 -0.25 15.21
N LEU A 112 -1.47 0.48 14.56
CA LEU A 112 -1.14 0.27 13.14
C LEU A 112 -0.59 -1.13 12.88
N ALA A 113 0.28 -1.66 13.76
CA ALA A 113 0.78 -3.02 13.64
C ALA A 113 -0.34 -4.08 13.74
N LYS A 114 -1.34 -3.87 14.60
CA LYS A 114 -2.53 -4.73 14.68
C LYS A 114 -3.39 -4.64 13.41
N GLU A 115 -3.56 -3.44 12.87
CA GLU A 115 -4.29 -3.22 11.61
C GLU A 115 -3.61 -3.95 10.45
N VAL A 116 -2.30 -3.84 10.32
CA VAL A 116 -1.50 -4.56 9.33
C VAL A 116 -1.63 -6.08 9.50
N SER A 117 -1.58 -6.58 10.74
CA SER A 117 -1.80 -8.02 11.01
C SER A 117 -3.17 -8.49 10.53
N LYS A 118 -4.22 -7.69 10.77
CA LYS A 118 -5.58 -8.00 10.33
C LYS A 118 -5.67 -8.08 8.81
N LEU A 119 -5.12 -7.08 8.10
CA LEU A 119 -5.07 -7.09 6.63
C LEU A 119 -4.36 -8.34 6.08
N GLY A 120 -3.27 -8.76 6.73
CA GLY A 120 -2.58 -10.00 6.38
C GLY A 120 -3.43 -11.26 6.60
N GLU A 121 -4.16 -11.35 7.72
CA GLU A 121 -5.07 -12.48 7.98
C GLU A 121 -6.22 -12.51 6.97
N ASP A 122 -6.81 -11.38 6.62
CA ASP A 122 -7.86 -11.29 5.61
C ASP A 122 -7.36 -11.78 4.24
N ALA A 123 -6.15 -11.40 3.84
CA ALA A 123 -5.51 -11.89 2.61
C ALA A 123 -5.23 -13.41 2.64
N LYS A 124 -4.78 -13.95 3.80
CA LYS A 124 -4.60 -15.40 3.98
C LYS A 124 -5.91 -16.16 3.91
N VAL A 125 -6.98 -15.62 4.48
CA VAL A 125 -8.34 -16.19 4.38
C VAL A 125 -8.80 -16.22 2.92
N ALA A 126 -8.62 -15.13 2.17
CA ALA A 126 -8.93 -15.09 0.75
C ALA A 126 -8.14 -16.16 -0.05
N THR A 127 -6.84 -16.30 0.20
CA THR A 127 -5.98 -17.30 -0.43
C THR A 127 -6.45 -18.73 -0.11
N ARG A 128 -6.83 -19.01 1.16
CA ARG A 128 -7.38 -20.32 1.57
C ARG A 128 -8.73 -20.61 0.91
N ASN A 129 -9.58 -19.60 0.73
CA ASN A 129 -10.86 -19.76 0.04
C ASN A 129 -10.65 -20.09 -1.45
N ILE A 130 -9.71 -19.41 -2.13
CA ILE A 130 -9.33 -19.73 -3.51
C ILE A 130 -8.83 -21.18 -3.62
N ARG A 131 -8.03 -21.64 -2.64
CA ARG A 131 -7.61 -23.05 -2.58
C ARG A 131 -8.80 -23.98 -2.49
N ARG A 132 -9.78 -23.71 -1.61
CA ARG A 132 -10.99 -24.55 -1.46
C ARG A 132 -11.76 -24.62 -2.77
N GLU A 133 -11.97 -23.46 -3.44
CA GLU A 133 -12.61 -23.39 -4.75
C GLU A 133 -11.88 -24.26 -5.79
N ALA A 134 -10.53 -24.23 -5.79
CA ALA A 134 -9.74 -25.04 -6.70
C ALA A 134 -9.87 -26.54 -6.43
N MET A 135 -9.88 -26.95 -5.16
CA MET A 135 -10.06 -28.33 -4.73
C MET A 135 -11.45 -28.86 -5.12
N ASP A 136 -12.49 -28.06 -4.93
CA ASP A 136 -13.86 -28.43 -5.29
C ASP A 136 -14.01 -28.54 -6.81
N LYS A 137 -13.38 -27.65 -7.57
CA LYS A 137 -13.33 -27.73 -9.04
C LYS A 137 -12.59 -28.99 -9.51
N ALA A 138 -11.47 -29.35 -8.92
CA ALA A 138 -10.73 -30.58 -9.25
C ALA A 138 -11.60 -31.83 -9.04
N LYS A 139 -12.34 -31.90 -7.92
CA LYS A 139 -13.30 -32.99 -7.64
C LYS A 139 -14.45 -33.04 -8.64
N ALA A 140 -14.99 -31.87 -9.02
CA ALA A 140 -16.05 -31.80 -10.03
C ALA A 140 -15.57 -32.29 -11.39
N MET A 141 -14.39 -31.86 -11.83
CA MET A 141 -13.78 -32.28 -13.10
C MET A 141 -13.46 -33.78 -13.14
N LYS A 142 -13.12 -34.40 -12.00
CA LYS A 142 -13.00 -35.86 -11.91
C LYS A 142 -14.34 -36.55 -12.11
N LYS A 143 -15.42 -36.03 -11.50
CA LYS A 143 -16.77 -36.60 -11.65
C LYS A 143 -17.29 -36.52 -13.08
N THR A 144 -16.94 -35.48 -13.83
CA THR A 144 -17.30 -35.32 -15.24
C THR A 144 -16.40 -36.10 -16.20
N GLY A 145 -15.32 -36.71 -15.70
CA GLY A 145 -14.35 -37.46 -16.51
C GLY A 145 -13.31 -36.60 -17.22
N GLU A 146 -13.26 -35.30 -16.94
CA GLU A 146 -12.26 -34.38 -17.49
C GLU A 146 -10.88 -34.59 -16.89
N LEU A 147 -10.82 -35.11 -15.65
CA LEU A 147 -9.57 -35.43 -14.94
C LEU A 147 -9.58 -36.90 -14.53
N THR A 148 -8.42 -37.56 -14.68
CA THR A 148 -8.15 -38.85 -14.06
C THR A 148 -7.79 -38.66 -12.57
N GLU A 149 -7.74 -39.74 -11.81
CA GLU A 149 -7.35 -39.69 -10.39
C GLU A 149 -5.96 -39.10 -10.21
N ASP A 150 -5.00 -39.49 -11.04
CA ASP A 150 -3.63 -39.02 -10.97
C ASP A 150 -3.51 -37.52 -11.33
N THR A 151 -4.24 -37.08 -12.34
CA THR A 151 -4.24 -35.66 -12.75
C THR A 151 -4.97 -34.78 -11.74
N GLN A 152 -6.02 -35.28 -11.07
CA GLN A 152 -6.65 -34.59 -9.95
C GLN A 152 -5.65 -34.40 -8.81
N LYS A 153 -4.96 -35.48 -8.40
CA LYS A 153 -3.98 -35.43 -7.32
C LYS A 153 -2.84 -34.44 -7.62
N THR A 154 -2.32 -34.45 -8.84
CA THR A 154 -1.31 -33.50 -9.30
C THR A 154 -1.81 -32.06 -9.22
N MET A 155 -3.06 -31.80 -9.64
CA MET A 155 -3.68 -30.46 -9.55
C MET A 155 -3.82 -30.03 -8.09
N GLU A 156 -4.25 -30.90 -7.19
CA GLU A 156 -4.38 -30.61 -5.76
C GLU A 156 -3.03 -30.28 -5.12
N GLU A 157 -1.97 -31.03 -5.46
CA GLU A 157 -0.60 -30.76 -5.01
C GLU A 157 -0.07 -29.42 -5.53
N ASP A 158 -0.30 -29.12 -6.79
CA ASP A 158 0.11 -27.82 -7.39
C ASP A 158 -0.61 -26.65 -6.71
N VAL A 159 -1.92 -26.76 -6.48
CA VAL A 159 -2.71 -25.74 -5.77
C VAL A 159 -2.24 -25.58 -4.33
N GLN A 160 -1.84 -26.66 -3.65
CA GLN A 160 -1.28 -26.56 -2.30
C GLN A 160 0.06 -25.82 -2.31
N LYS A 161 0.97 -26.15 -3.23
CA LYS A 161 2.27 -25.45 -3.40
C LYS A 161 2.07 -23.97 -3.68
N LEU A 162 1.10 -23.61 -4.55
CA LEU A 162 0.75 -22.22 -4.82
C LEU A 162 0.25 -21.51 -3.56
N THR A 163 -0.65 -22.16 -2.81
CA THR A 163 -1.17 -21.60 -1.56
C THR A 163 -0.05 -21.31 -0.57
N ASP A 164 0.87 -22.25 -0.36
CA ASP A 164 1.99 -22.08 0.56
C ASP A 164 2.94 -20.96 0.10
N LYS A 165 3.18 -20.85 -1.20
CA LYS A 165 3.96 -19.76 -1.81
C LYS A 165 3.34 -18.40 -1.51
N TYR A 166 2.04 -18.23 -1.77
CA TYR A 166 1.37 -16.96 -1.60
C TYR A 166 1.17 -16.58 -0.13
N ILE A 167 0.95 -17.54 0.76
CA ILE A 167 0.95 -17.30 2.21
C ILE A 167 2.30 -16.76 2.68
N LYS A 168 3.42 -17.34 2.22
CA LYS A 168 4.77 -16.82 2.55
C LYS A 168 4.98 -15.38 2.05
N ILE A 169 4.49 -15.05 0.86
CA ILE A 169 4.57 -13.69 0.32
C ILE A 169 3.75 -12.72 1.20
N ILE A 170 2.54 -13.11 1.60
CA ILE A 170 1.69 -12.32 2.50
C ILE A 170 2.40 -12.08 3.85
N ASP A 171 2.94 -13.14 4.47
CA ASP A 171 3.64 -13.05 5.74
C ASP A 171 4.87 -12.12 5.65
N ALA A 172 5.65 -12.23 4.57
CA ALA A 172 6.81 -11.36 4.33
C ALA A 172 6.40 -9.88 4.17
N ALA A 173 5.34 -9.59 3.41
CA ALA A 173 4.84 -8.24 3.22
C ALA A 173 4.33 -7.61 4.54
N VAL A 174 3.63 -8.40 5.36
CA VAL A 174 3.15 -7.98 6.68
C VAL A 174 4.32 -7.70 7.62
N GLU A 175 5.31 -8.60 7.69
CA GLU A 175 6.48 -8.44 8.53
C GLU A 175 7.31 -7.21 8.15
N GLU A 176 7.52 -6.98 6.86
CA GLU A 176 8.22 -5.80 6.35
C GLU A 176 7.50 -4.52 6.75
N LYS A 177 6.17 -4.47 6.59
CA LYS A 177 5.37 -3.30 6.98
C LYS A 177 5.36 -3.08 8.48
N GLN A 178 5.31 -4.13 9.28
CA GLN A 178 5.41 -4.02 10.75
C GLN A 178 6.77 -3.48 11.19
N LYS A 179 7.87 -3.95 10.58
CA LYS A 179 9.22 -3.41 10.83
C LYS A 179 9.29 -1.93 10.44
N GLU A 180 8.70 -1.54 9.30
CA GLU A 180 8.61 -0.14 8.89
C GLU A 180 7.91 0.72 9.95
N ILE A 181 6.74 0.28 10.46
CA ILE A 181 5.97 0.99 11.49
C ILE A 181 6.76 1.13 12.80
N MET A 182 7.50 0.11 13.18
CA MET A 182 8.26 0.12 14.44
C MET A 182 9.58 0.87 14.37
N SER A 183 10.13 1.11 13.17
CA SER A 183 11.40 1.80 12.95
C SER A 183 11.29 3.33 12.87
N VAL A 184 10.09 3.89 12.88
CA VAL A 184 9.82 5.34 12.72
C VAL A 184 9.82 6.10 14.04
#